data_7cbfb06537abc0bb9aa06746877e36a2
#
_entry.id   7cbfb06537abc0bb9aa06746877e36a2
#
_cell.length_a   1.000
_cell.length_b   1.000
_cell.length_c   1.000
_cell.angle_alpha   90.00
_cell.angle_beta   90.00
_cell.angle_gamma   90.00
#
_symmetry.space_group_name_H-M   'P 1'
#
loop_
_entity.id
_entity.type
_entity.pdbx_description
1 polymer ?
#
loop_
_entity_poly.entity_id
_entity_poly.type
_entity_poly.pdbx_seq_one_letter_code
_entity_poly.pdbx_strand_id
1 'polypeptide(L)'
;MKNVGMKPESYRVATASSELLAPTHCLQLLADGNTEKGDALKTARIAGILAAKRTDELIPLCHPLPIYRADVDFELLVDRVVIRATVETIGPTGVEMEALTAASIAALTIYDMLKPHCEPHELIIQQCKLDLKKGGKSHFKRHLRQPVSAAVLVLSDTVAAGRKPDTAGRSVVETLTEAGFDPIHYQILPDEADQLKALVLELTQSYACIITVGGTGIGKRDITVDTLEPLLERELNGLMEAARAFG
;
A
#
# COMPACT_ATOMS: atom_id res chain seq x y z
N MET A 1 -16.97 -5.53 9.71
CA MET A 1 -15.72 -5.43 8.93
C MET A 1 -15.99 -4.85 7.55
N LYS A 2 -15.04 -4.10 6.98
CA LYS A 2 -15.15 -3.59 5.60
C LYS A 2 -14.80 -4.73 4.63
N ASN A 3 -15.59 -4.94 3.57
CA ASN A 3 -15.25 -5.95 2.57
C ASN A 3 -13.95 -5.59 1.81
N VAL A 4 -12.98 -6.47 1.83
CA VAL A 4 -11.68 -6.32 1.14
C VAL A 4 -11.41 -7.43 0.12
N GLY A 5 -12.37 -8.36 -0.08
CA GLY A 5 -12.18 -9.54 -0.94
C GLY A 5 -11.91 -9.26 -2.42
N MET A 6 -12.31 -8.08 -2.91
CA MET A 6 -12.05 -7.64 -4.30
C MET A 6 -10.80 -6.77 -4.42
N LYS A 7 -10.05 -6.55 -3.33
CA LYS A 7 -8.81 -5.77 -3.41
C LYS A 7 -7.65 -6.68 -3.76
N PRO A 8 -6.76 -6.25 -4.67
CA PRO A 8 -5.55 -7.01 -4.97
C PRO A 8 -4.66 -7.10 -3.74
N GLU A 9 -3.99 -8.22 -3.59
CA GLU A 9 -2.94 -8.40 -2.62
C GLU A 9 -1.72 -7.57 -3.01
N SER A 10 -1.11 -6.92 -2.03
CA SER A 10 0.13 -6.18 -2.25
C SER A 10 0.99 -6.22 -0.99
N TYR A 11 2.30 -6.00 -1.16
CA TYR A 11 3.23 -5.89 -0.04
C TYR A 11 2.89 -4.70 0.83
N ARG A 12 2.82 -4.94 2.14
CA ARG A 12 2.45 -3.96 3.16
C ARG A 12 3.45 -3.98 4.29
N VAL A 13 3.84 -2.80 4.74
CA VAL A 13 4.68 -2.61 5.92
C VAL A 13 4.06 -1.54 6.79
N ALA A 14 4.05 -1.78 8.08
CA ALA A 14 3.73 -0.77 9.08
C ALA A 14 4.75 -0.81 10.21
N THR A 15 5.12 0.36 10.72
CA THR A 15 5.93 0.51 11.93
C THR A 15 5.18 1.40 12.91
N ALA A 16 5.04 0.94 14.13
CA ALA A 16 4.43 1.67 15.24
C ALA A 16 5.42 1.78 16.40
N SER A 17 5.28 2.82 17.19
CA SER A 17 6.05 2.99 18.40
C SER A 17 5.18 3.27 19.62
N SER A 18 5.70 2.88 20.79
CA SER A 18 5.17 3.22 22.11
C SER A 18 6.32 3.59 23.03
N GLU A 19 6.07 4.39 24.04
CA GLU A 19 7.06 4.78 25.05
C GLU A 19 6.57 4.37 26.43
N LEU A 20 7.48 3.86 27.26
CA LEU A 20 7.25 3.61 28.67
C LEU A 20 8.25 4.43 29.47
N LEU A 21 7.75 5.45 30.19
CA LEU A 21 8.53 6.18 31.20
C LEU A 21 8.74 5.27 32.41
N ALA A 22 9.95 5.27 32.92
CA ALA A 22 10.33 4.50 34.10
C ALA A 22 11.50 5.15 34.84
N PRO A 23 11.61 4.96 36.15
CA PRO A 23 12.78 5.41 36.94
C PRO A 23 14.07 4.80 36.39
N THR A 24 15.18 5.54 36.57
CA THR A 24 16.51 5.12 36.09
C THR A 24 16.93 3.72 36.58
N HIS A 25 16.63 3.39 37.85
CA HIS A 25 16.95 2.06 38.37
C HIS A 25 16.16 0.93 37.68
N CYS A 26 14.91 1.20 37.30
CA CYS A 26 14.11 0.25 36.49
C CYS A 26 14.67 0.07 35.11
N LEU A 27 15.13 1.16 34.46
CA LEU A 27 15.80 1.08 33.14
C LEU A 27 17.11 0.32 33.20
N GLN A 28 17.85 0.42 34.32
CA GLN A 28 19.04 -0.39 34.55
C GLN A 28 18.72 -1.87 34.64
N LEU A 29 17.64 -2.25 35.36
CA LEU A 29 17.15 -3.66 35.41
C LEU A 29 16.79 -4.20 34.02
N LEU A 30 16.24 -3.37 33.13
CA LEU A 30 15.99 -3.73 31.74
C LEU A 30 17.29 -3.95 30.98
N ALA A 31 18.26 -3.06 31.14
CA ALA A 31 19.57 -3.16 30.48
C ALA A 31 20.34 -4.43 30.90
N ASP A 32 20.27 -4.76 32.18
CA ASP A 32 20.94 -5.94 32.77
C ASP A 32 20.18 -7.25 32.50
N GLY A 33 18.91 -7.16 32.00
CA GLY A 33 18.05 -8.32 31.78
C GLY A 33 17.68 -9.08 33.05
N ASN A 34 17.68 -8.41 34.19
CA ASN A 34 17.61 -9.02 35.52
C ASN A 34 16.45 -8.52 36.37
N THR A 35 15.21 -8.61 35.87
CA THR A 35 14.02 -8.41 36.71
C THR A 35 13.68 -9.70 37.49
N GLU A 36 12.86 -9.60 38.55
CA GLU A 36 12.40 -10.78 39.30
C GLU A 36 11.74 -11.85 38.42
N LYS A 37 11.12 -11.44 37.30
CA LYS A 37 10.43 -12.31 36.34
C LYS A 37 11.32 -12.72 35.17
N GLY A 38 12.62 -12.38 35.18
CA GLY A 38 13.58 -12.65 34.12
C GLY A 38 13.81 -11.49 33.17
N ASP A 39 14.26 -11.78 31.93
CA ASP A 39 14.60 -10.76 30.91
C ASP A 39 13.33 -10.13 30.32
N ALA A 40 13.04 -8.91 30.76
CA ALA A 40 11.82 -8.20 30.36
C ALA A 40 11.80 -7.83 28.89
N LEU A 41 12.93 -7.44 28.27
CA LEU A 41 12.98 -7.06 26.86
C LEU A 41 12.78 -8.27 25.95
N LYS A 42 13.38 -9.43 26.27
CA LYS A 42 13.14 -10.66 25.51
C LYS A 42 11.69 -11.11 25.62
N THR A 43 11.12 -11.07 26.83
CA THR A 43 9.73 -11.44 27.07
C THR A 43 8.77 -10.52 26.31
N ALA A 44 8.99 -9.20 26.37
CA ALA A 44 8.20 -8.22 25.67
C ALA A 44 8.28 -8.36 24.14
N ARG A 45 9.46 -8.71 23.60
CA ARG A 45 9.62 -8.99 22.17
C ARG A 45 8.73 -10.16 21.74
N ILE A 46 8.77 -11.25 22.47
CA ILE A 46 7.94 -12.43 22.18
C ILE A 46 6.45 -12.09 22.29
N ALA A 47 6.07 -11.38 23.35
CA ALA A 47 4.68 -10.96 23.55
C ALA A 47 4.17 -10.04 22.43
N GLY A 48 4.97 -9.07 21.99
CA GLY A 48 4.63 -8.18 20.89
C GLY A 48 4.49 -8.92 19.55
N ILE A 49 5.42 -9.82 19.23
CA ILE A 49 5.32 -10.66 18.02
C ILE A 49 4.05 -11.54 18.07
N LEU A 50 3.75 -12.13 19.22
CA LEU A 50 2.54 -12.94 19.39
C LEU A 50 1.27 -12.10 19.23
N ALA A 51 1.27 -10.87 19.75
CA ALA A 51 0.17 -9.94 19.67
C ALA A 51 -0.09 -9.50 18.21
N ALA A 52 0.96 -9.23 17.41
CA ALA A 52 0.83 -8.98 15.98
C ALA A 52 0.09 -10.12 15.26
N LYS A 53 0.42 -11.37 15.59
CA LYS A 53 -0.18 -12.58 14.97
C LYS A 53 -1.62 -12.85 15.39
N ARG A 54 -2.10 -12.22 16.45
CA ARG A 54 -3.43 -12.40 17.05
C ARG A 54 -4.24 -11.11 17.09
N THR A 55 -3.89 -10.15 16.26
CA THR A 55 -4.55 -8.84 16.29
C THR A 55 -6.04 -8.94 15.97
N ASP A 56 -6.44 -9.78 15.05
CA ASP A 56 -7.83 -10.03 14.68
C ASP A 56 -8.66 -10.68 15.82
N GLU A 57 -8.04 -11.42 16.72
CA GLU A 57 -8.67 -11.94 17.95
C GLU A 57 -8.89 -10.85 19.00
N LEU A 58 -8.04 -9.80 19.02
CA LEU A 58 -8.06 -8.71 20.00
C LEU A 58 -8.88 -7.51 19.54
N ILE A 59 -8.85 -7.20 18.24
CA ILE A 59 -9.50 -6.04 17.64
C ILE A 59 -10.65 -6.50 16.74
N PRO A 60 -11.91 -6.38 17.18
CA PRO A 60 -13.08 -7.11 16.63
C PRO A 60 -13.35 -6.91 15.13
N LEU A 61 -12.93 -5.79 14.54
CA LEU A 61 -13.18 -5.47 13.13
C LEU A 61 -11.94 -5.59 12.25
N CYS A 62 -10.81 -6.07 12.78
CA CYS A 62 -9.63 -6.40 11.99
C CYS A 62 -9.85 -7.67 11.16
N HIS A 63 -9.16 -7.74 10.04
CA HIS A 63 -9.16 -8.92 9.18
C HIS A 63 -8.03 -9.86 9.62
N PRO A 64 -8.24 -11.19 9.60
CA PRO A 64 -7.14 -12.13 9.76
C PRO A 64 -6.17 -11.97 8.57
N LEU A 65 -4.90 -11.72 8.88
CA LEU A 65 -3.86 -11.51 7.88
C LEU A 65 -2.69 -12.47 8.12
N PRO A 66 -2.10 -13.08 7.08
CA PRO A 66 -0.86 -13.79 7.21
C PRO A 66 0.27 -12.81 7.54
N ILE A 67 0.95 -13.00 8.66
CA ILE A 67 2.10 -12.17 9.04
C ILE A 67 3.37 -12.88 8.61
N TYR A 68 4.11 -12.27 7.68
CA TYR A 68 5.36 -12.81 7.17
C TYR A 68 6.57 -12.38 7.99
N ARG A 69 6.51 -11.18 8.57
CA ARG A 69 7.54 -10.67 9.48
C ARG A 69 6.91 -9.80 10.56
N ALA A 70 7.37 -9.99 11.79
CA ALA A 70 7.07 -9.11 12.91
C ALA A 70 8.34 -8.99 13.77
N ASP A 71 8.85 -7.79 13.92
CA ASP A 71 10.00 -7.45 14.75
C ASP A 71 9.58 -6.43 15.82
N VAL A 72 10.16 -6.57 17.01
CA VAL A 72 9.99 -5.61 18.11
C VAL A 72 11.37 -5.27 18.65
N ASP A 73 11.73 -4.00 18.55
CA ASP A 73 13.01 -3.47 18.99
C ASP A 73 12.83 -2.47 20.11
N PHE A 74 13.87 -2.30 20.94
CA PHE A 74 13.87 -1.47 22.12
C PHE A 74 15.07 -0.53 22.11
N GLU A 75 14.82 0.72 22.46
CA GLU A 75 15.85 1.74 22.69
C GLU A 75 15.70 2.25 24.12
N LEU A 76 16.73 2.04 24.95
CA LEU A 76 16.75 2.51 26.33
C LEU A 76 17.32 3.92 26.35
N LEU A 77 16.54 4.87 26.84
CA LEU A 77 16.91 6.25 27.06
C LEU A 77 17.09 6.50 28.58
N VAL A 78 17.40 7.74 28.98
CA VAL A 78 17.70 8.10 30.40
C VAL A 78 16.47 7.94 31.30
N ASP A 79 15.26 8.21 30.77
CA ASP A 79 14.01 8.28 31.49
C ASP A 79 12.90 7.38 30.97
N ARG A 80 13.19 6.61 29.88
CA ARG A 80 12.20 5.78 29.20
C ARG A 80 12.81 4.67 28.37
N VAL A 81 11.98 3.69 28.01
CA VAL A 81 12.24 2.78 26.91
C VAL A 81 11.30 3.13 25.75
N VAL A 82 11.86 3.24 24.56
CA VAL A 82 11.12 3.36 23.29
C VAL A 82 10.97 1.98 22.68
N ILE A 83 9.75 1.58 22.41
CA ILE A 83 9.39 0.33 21.80
C ILE A 83 9.03 0.60 20.34
N ARG A 84 9.61 -0.12 19.41
CA ARG A 84 9.29 0.00 17.96
C ARG A 84 8.94 -1.36 17.40
N ALA A 85 7.72 -1.50 16.87
CA ALA A 85 7.25 -2.72 16.24
C ALA A 85 7.09 -2.52 14.73
N THR A 86 7.68 -3.41 13.93
CA THR A 86 7.54 -3.43 12.48
C THR A 86 6.92 -4.73 12.03
N VAL A 87 5.85 -4.64 11.24
CA VAL A 87 5.09 -5.78 10.73
C VAL A 87 4.98 -5.71 9.21
N GLU A 88 5.13 -6.87 8.56
CA GLU A 88 5.07 -7.02 7.10
C GLU A 88 4.12 -8.14 6.69
N THR A 89 3.36 -7.89 5.62
CA THR A 89 2.47 -8.88 5.00
C THR A 89 2.38 -8.67 3.48
N ILE A 90 1.83 -9.67 2.80
CA ILE A 90 1.24 -9.55 1.47
C ILE A 90 -0.26 -9.81 1.64
N GLY A 91 -1.08 -8.79 1.36
CA GLY A 91 -2.51 -8.91 1.61
C GLY A 91 -3.34 -7.74 1.08
N PRO A 92 -4.67 -7.87 1.14
CA PRO A 92 -5.62 -6.89 0.60
C PRO A 92 -5.76 -5.64 1.46
N THR A 93 -5.25 -5.65 2.69
CA THR A 93 -5.28 -4.51 3.62
C THR A 93 -3.94 -4.32 4.33
N GLY A 94 -3.76 -3.18 5.00
CA GLY A 94 -2.50 -2.87 5.71
C GLY A 94 -2.43 -3.53 7.07
N VAL A 95 -1.22 -3.53 7.65
CA VAL A 95 -0.87 -4.15 8.95
C VAL A 95 -0.63 -3.10 10.04
N GLU A 96 -1.32 -1.98 9.95
CA GLU A 96 -1.17 -0.88 10.90
C GLU A 96 -1.60 -1.30 12.31
N MET A 97 -2.72 -2.05 12.41
CA MET A 97 -3.24 -2.50 13.69
C MET A 97 -2.34 -3.55 14.32
N GLU A 98 -1.76 -4.44 13.52
CA GLU A 98 -0.80 -5.45 13.95
C GLU A 98 0.45 -4.80 14.56
N ALA A 99 0.98 -3.74 13.93
CA ALA A 99 2.12 -3.00 14.45
C ALA A 99 1.78 -2.24 15.75
N LEU A 100 0.62 -1.57 15.79
CA LEU A 100 0.16 -0.86 16.99
C LEU A 100 -0.10 -1.83 18.16
N THR A 101 -0.74 -2.96 17.89
CA THR A 101 -1.01 -4.00 18.92
C THR A 101 0.30 -4.57 19.44
N ALA A 102 1.26 -4.87 18.56
CA ALA A 102 2.58 -5.36 18.95
C ALA A 102 3.32 -4.38 19.87
N ALA A 103 3.38 -3.10 19.49
CA ALA A 103 4.05 -2.06 20.31
C ALA A 103 3.36 -1.89 21.68
N SER A 104 2.02 -1.89 21.70
CA SER A 104 1.23 -1.74 22.92
C SER A 104 1.42 -2.91 23.89
N ILE A 105 1.34 -4.16 23.39
CA ILE A 105 1.49 -5.36 24.23
C ILE A 105 2.93 -5.51 24.72
N ALA A 106 3.92 -5.14 23.91
CA ALA A 106 5.30 -5.11 24.35
C ALA A 106 5.51 -4.10 25.48
N ALA A 107 4.94 -2.88 25.39
CA ALA A 107 4.98 -1.88 26.47
C ALA A 107 4.29 -2.36 27.74
N LEU A 108 3.10 -2.95 27.62
CA LEU A 108 2.37 -3.54 28.75
C LEU A 108 3.15 -4.71 29.41
N THR A 109 3.87 -5.49 28.62
CA THR A 109 4.69 -6.59 29.15
C THR A 109 5.87 -6.06 29.96
N ILE A 110 6.56 -5.01 29.46
CA ILE A 110 7.63 -4.35 30.23
C ILE A 110 7.05 -3.75 31.53
N TYR A 111 5.90 -3.07 31.45
CA TYR A 111 5.21 -2.53 32.60
C TYR A 111 4.95 -3.62 33.66
N ASP A 112 4.38 -4.78 33.25
CA ASP A 112 4.08 -5.88 34.19
C ASP A 112 5.34 -6.43 34.86
N MET A 113 6.46 -6.47 34.14
CA MET A 113 7.72 -6.98 34.67
C MET A 113 8.45 -5.97 35.56
N LEU A 114 8.24 -4.66 35.37
CA LEU A 114 8.85 -3.60 36.17
C LEU A 114 8.02 -3.19 37.42
N LYS A 115 6.71 -3.40 37.40
CA LYS A 115 5.82 -2.94 38.49
C LYS A 115 6.17 -3.41 39.92
N PRO A 116 6.89 -4.54 40.15
CA PRO A 116 7.37 -4.91 41.48
C PRO A 116 8.53 -4.04 41.99
N HIS A 117 9.18 -3.29 41.09
CA HIS A 117 10.42 -2.55 41.38
C HIS A 117 10.24 -1.04 41.58
N CYS A 118 9.01 -0.52 41.44
CA CYS A 118 8.72 0.92 41.60
C CYS A 118 7.25 1.16 41.93
N GLU A 119 6.93 2.41 42.25
CA GLU A 119 5.54 2.79 42.55
C GLU A 119 4.70 2.87 41.28
N PRO A 120 3.39 2.56 41.32
CA PRO A 120 2.53 2.49 40.13
C PRO A 120 2.49 3.79 39.32
N HIS A 121 2.65 4.94 39.94
CA HIS A 121 2.61 6.24 39.26
C HIS A 121 3.92 6.60 38.54
N GLU A 122 5.01 5.87 38.80
CA GLU A 122 6.31 6.08 38.16
C GLU A 122 6.43 5.37 36.79
N LEU A 123 5.52 4.43 36.50
CA LEU A 123 5.45 3.75 35.19
C LEU A 123 4.32 4.34 34.36
N ILE A 124 4.65 4.96 33.23
CA ILE A 124 3.65 5.60 32.36
C ILE A 124 3.87 5.18 30.93
N ILE A 125 2.90 4.43 30.37
CA ILE A 125 2.87 4.15 28.95
C ILE A 125 2.37 5.40 28.22
N GLN A 126 3.18 5.93 27.31
CA GLN A 126 2.85 7.09 26.48
C GLN A 126 2.89 6.76 25.01
N GLN A 127 2.17 7.55 24.23
CA GLN A 127 2.28 7.62 22.75
C GLN A 127 2.31 6.27 22.03
N CYS A 128 1.19 5.57 21.97
CA CYS A 128 1.08 4.53 20.94
C CYS A 128 0.71 5.19 19.61
N LYS A 129 1.63 5.18 18.64
CA LYS A 129 1.42 5.85 17.34
C LYS A 129 1.98 5.04 16.17
N LEU A 130 1.41 5.30 14.99
CA LEU A 130 1.91 4.78 13.74
C LEU A 130 2.98 5.71 13.17
N ASP A 131 4.20 5.20 12.98
CA ASP A 131 5.33 5.97 12.46
C ASP A 131 5.48 5.83 10.93
N LEU A 132 5.18 4.64 10.41
CA LEU A 132 5.34 4.33 8.99
C LEU A 132 4.20 3.43 8.50
N LYS A 133 3.75 3.74 7.29
CA LYS A 133 2.86 2.88 6.50
C LYS A 133 3.34 2.85 5.06
N LYS A 134 3.58 1.66 4.50
CA LYS A 134 3.90 1.46 3.08
C LYS A 134 2.98 0.42 2.46
N GLY A 135 2.67 0.61 1.17
CA GLY A 135 1.85 -0.30 0.38
C GLY A 135 0.39 0.14 0.23
N GLY A 136 -0.33 -0.56 -0.65
CA GLY A 136 -1.70 -0.24 -1.03
C GLY A 136 -1.86 0.90 -2.02
N LYS A 137 -3.10 1.13 -2.47
CA LYS A 137 -3.41 2.13 -3.51
C LYS A 137 -2.87 3.53 -3.19
N SER A 138 -2.86 3.94 -1.92
CA SER A 138 -2.36 5.25 -1.51
C SER A 138 -0.84 5.41 -1.61
N HIS A 139 -0.09 4.31 -1.60
CA HIS A 139 1.37 4.35 -1.75
C HIS A 139 1.79 4.62 -3.20
N PHE A 140 0.97 4.20 -4.16
CA PHE A 140 1.23 4.34 -5.59
C PHE A 140 0.61 5.62 -6.19
N LYS A 141 -0.12 6.43 -5.42
CA LYS A 141 -0.51 7.79 -5.83
C LYS A 141 0.73 8.70 -5.81
N ARG A 142 1.66 8.43 -6.71
CA ARG A 142 2.79 9.33 -6.98
C ARG A 142 2.43 10.18 -8.17
N HIS A 143 2.42 11.49 -7.99
CA HIS A 143 2.44 12.43 -9.10
C HIS A 143 3.76 12.25 -9.87
N LEU A 144 3.69 12.37 -11.17
CA LEU A 144 4.89 12.41 -12.00
C LEU A 144 5.79 13.57 -11.53
N ARG A 145 7.09 13.36 -11.51
CA ARG A 145 8.05 14.40 -11.11
C ARG A 145 8.07 15.57 -12.11
N GLN A 146 7.75 15.27 -13.36
CA GLN A 146 7.59 16.23 -14.44
C GLN A 146 6.36 15.82 -15.26
N PRO A 147 5.61 16.79 -15.83
CA PRO A 147 4.49 16.47 -16.70
C PRO A 147 4.93 15.58 -17.87
N VAL A 148 4.14 14.59 -18.19
CA VAL A 148 4.34 13.68 -19.32
C VAL A 148 3.14 13.83 -20.24
N SER A 149 3.37 14.06 -21.53
CA SER A 149 2.29 14.18 -22.51
C SER A 149 1.64 12.82 -22.77
N ALA A 150 0.29 12.79 -22.83
CA ALA A 150 -0.46 11.57 -23.10
C ALA A 150 -1.54 11.79 -24.17
N ALA A 151 -1.89 10.72 -24.88
CA ALA A 151 -3.07 10.69 -25.75
C ALA A 151 -4.00 9.54 -25.30
N VAL A 152 -5.29 9.81 -25.25
CA VAL A 152 -6.35 8.84 -24.95
C VAL A 152 -7.23 8.70 -26.19
N LEU A 153 -7.23 7.54 -26.79
CA LEU A 153 -7.99 7.20 -27.99
C LEU A 153 -9.11 6.22 -27.62
N VAL A 154 -10.36 6.64 -27.80
CA VAL A 154 -11.52 5.80 -27.53
C VAL A 154 -12.01 5.18 -28.83
N LEU A 155 -12.02 3.87 -28.92
CA LEU A 155 -12.50 3.10 -30.06
C LEU A 155 -13.90 2.57 -29.76
N SER A 156 -14.90 3.14 -30.43
CA SER A 156 -16.29 2.70 -30.28
C SER A 156 -17.18 3.30 -31.37
N ASP A 157 -17.76 2.48 -32.23
CA ASP A 157 -18.76 2.88 -33.22
C ASP A 157 -19.97 3.58 -32.60
N THR A 158 -20.41 3.12 -31.43
CA THR A 158 -21.60 3.69 -30.76
C THR A 158 -21.35 5.06 -30.14
N VAL A 159 -20.15 5.26 -29.58
CA VAL A 159 -19.74 6.55 -29.02
C VAL A 159 -19.39 7.54 -30.14
N ALA A 160 -18.65 7.09 -31.16
CA ALA A 160 -18.32 7.92 -32.32
C ALA A 160 -19.57 8.43 -33.07
N ALA A 161 -20.63 7.62 -33.13
CA ALA A 161 -21.91 8.01 -33.71
C ALA A 161 -22.80 8.86 -32.75
N GLY A 162 -22.33 9.23 -31.57
CA GLY A 162 -23.08 10.01 -30.59
C GLY A 162 -24.27 9.28 -29.93
N ARG A 163 -24.37 7.98 -30.09
CA ARG A 163 -25.49 7.16 -29.56
C ARG A 163 -25.33 6.83 -28.08
N LYS A 164 -24.12 6.93 -27.52
CA LYS A 164 -23.81 6.69 -26.14
C LYS A 164 -22.71 7.66 -25.68
N PRO A 165 -22.79 8.20 -24.44
CA PRO A 165 -21.70 9.01 -23.90
C PRO A 165 -20.46 8.13 -23.62
N ASP A 166 -19.28 8.68 -23.82
CA ASP A 166 -18.05 8.03 -23.37
C ASP A 166 -17.84 8.26 -21.87
N THR A 167 -17.89 7.16 -21.11
CA THR A 167 -17.60 7.16 -19.68
C THR A 167 -16.19 6.60 -19.39
N ALA A 168 -15.75 5.63 -20.18
CA ALA A 168 -14.48 4.93 -19.96
C ALA A 168 -13.28 5.83 -20.30
N GLY A 169 -13.26 6.42 -21.49
CA GLY A 169 -12.17 7.30 -21.89
C GLY A 169 -12.07 8.56 -21.01
N ARG A 170 -13.22 9.14 -20.61
CA ARG A 170 -13.22 10.28 -19.68
C ARG A 170 -12.64 9.90 -18.31
N SER A 171 -12.98 8.73 -17.77
CA SER A 171 -12.39 8.24 -16.52
C SER A 171 -10.87 8.03 -16.63
N VAL A 172 -10.38 7.58 -17.78
CA VAL A 172 -8.93 7.47 -18.04
C VAL A 172 -8.28 8.86 -18.06
N VAL A 173 -8.88 9.84 -18.75
CA VAL A 173 -8.38 11.23 -18.79
C VAL A 173 -8.30 11.83 -17.37
N GLU A 174 -9.36 11.69 -16.56
CA GLU A 174 -9.39 12.15 -15.17
C GLU A 174 -8.27 11.51 -14.35
N THR A 175 -8.09 10.19 -14.48
CA THR A 175 -7.04 9.45 -13.77
C THR A 175 -5.64 9.90 -14.16
N LEU A 176 -5.39 10.13 -15.45
CA LEU A 176 -4.11 10.64 -15.96
C LEU A 176 -3.84 12.07 -15.48
N THR A 177 -4.86 12.93 -15.51
CA THR A 177 -4.74 14.31 -15.00
C THR A 177 -4.37 14.31 -13.52
N GLU A 178 -5.05 13.49 -12.69
CA GLU A 178 -4.72 13.32 -11.28
C GLU A 178 -3.29 12.75 -11.06
N ALA A 179 -2.78 11.97 -11.98
CA ALA A 179 -1.42 11.41 -11.93
C ALA A 179 -0.34 12.43 -12.39
N GLY A 180 -0.74 13.56 -12.96
CA GLY A 180 0.17 14.63 -13.41
C GLY A 180 0.57 14.53 -14.89
N PHE A 181 -0.19 13.84 -15.73
CA PHE A 181 -0.01 13.90 -17.18
C PHE A 181 -0.55 15.23 -17.74
N ASP A 182 0.24 15.91 -18.54
CA ASP A 182 -0.11 17.17 -19.22
C ASP A 182 0.89 17.44 -20.36
N PRO A 183 0.45 17.81 -21.58
CA PRO A 183 -0.94 17.88 -22.05
C PRO A 183 -1.55 16.48 -22.32
N ILE A 184 -2.89 16.41 -22.27
CA ILE A 184 -3.64 15.22 -22.64
C ILE A 184 -4.46 15.47 -23.89
N HIS A 185 -4.15 14.74 -24.97
CA HIS A 185 -4.99 14.65 -26.15
C HIS A 185 -6.10 13.62 -25.91
N TYR A 186 -7.34 13.93 -26.28
CA TYR A 186 -8.47 13.03 -26.17
C TYR A 186 -9.25 12.99 -27.47
N GLN A 187 -9.44 11.81 -28.05
CA GLN A 187 -10.17 11.65 -29.30
C GLN A 187 -10.98 10.33 -29.33
N ILE A 188 -12.17 10.42 -29.90
CA ILE A 188 -13.04 9.26 -30.12
C ILE A 188 -12.95 8.89 -31.60
N LEU A 189 -12.81 7.61 -31.90
CA LEU A 189 -12.73 7.02 -33.24
C LEU A 189 -13.77 5.93 -33.40
N PRO A 190 -14.30 5.71 -34.61
CA PRO A 190 -14.99 4.47 -34.95
C PRO A 190 -13.99 3.30 -34.94
N ASP A 191 -14.51 2.06 -34.88
CA ASP A 191 -13.69 0.85 -34.91
C ASP A 191 -13.18 0.56 -36.34
N GLU A 192 -12.28 1.45 -36.85
CA GLU A 192 -11.68 1.44 -38.20
C GLU A 192 -10.15 1.41 -38.11
N ALA A 193 -9.55 0.29 -38.61
CA ALA A 193 -8.12 0.02 -38.46
C ALA A 193 -7.21 1.10 -39.11
N ASP A 194 -7.55 1.56 -40.30
CA ASP A 194 -6.73 2.53 -41.03
C ASP A 194 -6.69 3.88 -40.32
N GLN A 195 -7.82 4.31 -39.75
CA GLN A 195 -7.91 5.55 -38.98
C GLN A 195 -7.11 5.48 -37.69
N LEU A 196 -7.25 4.35 -36.96
CA LEU A 196 -6.48 4.12 -35.73
C LEU A 196 -4.98 4.12 -36.02
N LYS A 197 -4.55 3.35 -37.03
CA LYS A 197 -3.14 3.26 -37.42
C LYS A 197 -2.54 4.62 -37.79
N ALA A 198 -3.22 5.37 -38.65
CA ALA A 198 -2.75 6.69 -39.08
C ALA A 198 -2.60 7.65 -37.89
N LEU A 199 -3.61 7.73 -37.03
CA LEU A 199 -3.60 8.60 -35.87
C LEU A 199 -2.53 8.22 -34.83
N VAL A 200 -2.37 6.91 -34.54
CA VAL A 200 -1.32 6.46 -33.61
C VAL A 200 0.06 6.84 -34.12
N LEU A 201 0.36 6.62 -35.41
CA LEU A 201 1.65 7.00 -35.99
C LEU A 201 1.90 8.52 -35.95
N GLU A 202 0.87 9.33 -36.11
CA GLU A 202 0.95 10.78 -35.95
C GLU A 202 1.25 11.16 -34.48
N LEU A 203 0.46 10.62 -33.55
CA LEU A 203 0.56 10.98 -32.12
C LEU A 203 1.86 10.49 -31.47
N THR A 204 2.49 9.43 -31.95
CA THR A 204 3.80 8.97 -31.44
C THR A 204 4.91 10.01 -31.63
N GLN A 205 4.73 10.98 -32.54
CA GLN A 205 5.69 12.07 -32.75
C GLN A 205 5.62 13.16 -31.67
N SER A 206 4.51 13.25 -30.94
CA SER A 206 4.24 14.37 -30.03
C SER A 206 3.88 13.94 -28.61
N TYR A 207 3.44 12.71 -28.41
CA TYR A 207 2.99 12.21 -27.11
C TYR A 207 3.84 11.03 -26.64
N ALA A 208 4.30 11.14 -25.40
CA ALA A 208 5.13 10.12 -24.77
C ALA A 208 4.36 8.85 -24.33
N CYS A 209 3.03 8.96 -24.18
CA CYS A 209 2.16 7.86 -23.80
C CYS A 209 0.88 7.89 -24.63
N ILE A 210 0.49 6.77 -25.22
CA ILE A 210 -0.79 6.62 -25.93
C ILE A 210 -1.56 5.49 -25.24
N ILE A 211 -2.80 5.78 -24.85
CA ILE A 211 -3.70 4.81 -24.21
C ILE A 211 -4.92 4.64 -25.11
N THR A 212 -5.17 3.42 -25.56
CA THR A 212 -6.37 3.06 -26.31
C THR A 212 -7.42 2.46 -25.37
N VAL A 213 -8.69 2.83 -25.55
CA VAL A 213 -9.83 2.39 -24.75
C VAL A 213 -10.91 1.84 -25.67
N GLY A 214 -11.19 0.54 -25.61
CA GLY A 214 -12.16 -0.14 -26.45
C GLY A 214 -11.54 -0.95 -27.60
N GLY A 215 -12.37 -1.70 -28.30
CA GLY A 215 -11.97 -2.52 -29.45
C GLY A 215 -10.95 -3.62 -29.14
N THR A 216 -10.89 -4.14 -27.90
CA THR A 216 -9.91 -5.13 -27.46
C THR A 216 -10.49 -6.53 -27.22
N GLY A 217 -11.73 -6.78 -27.62
CA GLY A 217 -12.40 -8.07 -27.49
C GLY A 217 -12.04 -9.04 -28.62
N ILE A 218 -12.87 -10.06 -28.77
CA ILE A 218 -12.70 -11.13 -29.79
C ILE A 218 -13.69 -11.02 -30.96
N GLY A 219 -14.49 -9.96 -30.99
CA GLY A 219 -15.48 -9.70 -32.04
C GLY A 219 -14.81 -9.18 -33.32
N LYS A 220 -15.50 -9.30 -34.44
CA LYS A 220 -14.99 -8.84 -35.77
C LYS A 220 -14.72 -7.31 -35.82
N ARG A 221 -15.32 -6.55 -34.94
CA ARG A 221 -15.14 -5.09 -34.82
C ARG A 221 -14.10 -4.70 -33.75
N ASP A 222 -13.58 -5.67 -33.00
CA ASP A 222 -12.51 -5.44 -32.03
C ASP A 222 -11.16 -5.45 -32.76
N ILE A 223 -10.78 -4.29 -33.31
CA ILE A 223 -9.62 -4.17 -34.22
C ILE A 223 -8.38 -3.61 -33.54
N THR A 224 -8.48 -3.17 -32.30
CA THR A 224 -7.40 -2.40 -31.64
C THR A 224 -6.11 -3.20 -31.52
N VAL A 225 -6.19 -4.44 -31.04
CA VAL A 225 -5.00 -5.29 -30.83
C VAL A 225 -4.36 -5.63 -32.18
N ASP A 226 -5.13 -6.17 -33.12
CA ASP A 226 -4.64 -6.61 -34.44
C ASP A 226 -4.02 -5.45 -35.24
N THR A 227 -4.52 -4.21 -35.03
CA THR A 227 -4.00 -3.00 -35.70
C THR A 227 -2.70 -2.49 -35.09
N LEU A 228 -2.59 -2.54 -33.75
CA LEU A 228 -1.47 -1.92 -33.04
C LEU A 228 -0.28 -2.88 -32.84
N GLU A 229 -0.52 -4.17 -32.66
CA GLU A 229 0.54 -5.16 -32.43
C GLU A 229 1.65 -5.10 -33.51
N PRO A 230 1.35 -5.00 -34.82
CA PRO A 230 2.38 -4.89 -35.85
C PRO A 230 3.20 -3.60 -35.82
N LEU A 231 2.76 -2.58 -35.07
CA LEU A 231 3.45 -1.29 -34.92
C LEU A 231 4.40 -1.27 -33.73
N LEU A 232 4.35 -2.27 -32.84
CA LEU A 232 5.15 -2.31 -31.63
C LEU A 232 6.57 -2.80 -31.93
N GLU A 233 7.56 -2.06 -31.49
CA GLU A 233 8.96 -2.52 -31.51
C GLU A 233 9.21 -3.59 -30.44
N ARG A 234 8.47 -3.55 -29.35
CA ARG A 234 8.62 -4.46 -28.21
C ARG A 234 7.35 -4.53 -27.37
N GLU A 235 7.00 -5.72 -26.94
CA GLU A 235 5.97 -5.97 -25.92
C GLU A 235 6.57 -6.02 -24.52
N LEU A 236 5.85 -5.48 -23.55
CA LEU A 236 6.21 -5.49 -22.12
C LEU A 236 5.21 -6.34 -21.33
N ASN A 237 5.12 -7.64 -21.65
CA ASN A 237 4.11 -8.55 -21.08
C ASN A 237 4.15 -8.61 -19.55
N GLY A 238 5.34 -8.62 -18.92
CA GLY A 238 5.49 -8.60 -17.46
C GLY A 238 4.91 -7.33 -16.79
N LEU A 239 4.96 -6.17 -17.45
CA LEU A 239 4.32 -4.95 -16.97
C LEU A 239 2.80 -5.08 -17.02
N MET A 240 2.26 -5.65 -18.09
CA MET A 240 0.82 -5.84 -18.28
C MET A 240 0.26 -6.92 -17.36
N GLU A 241 1.01 -7.97 -17.06
CA GLU A 241 0.65 -8.96 -16.04
C GLU A 241 0.59 -8.34 -14.64
N ALA A 242 1.58 -7.53 -14.28
CA ALA A 242 1.58 -6.80 -13.03
C ALA A 242 0.38 -5.83 -12.95
N ALA A 243 0.05 -5.11 -14.02
CA ALA A 243 -1.11 -4.22 -14.08
C ALA A 243 -2.43 -4.98 -13.90
N ARG A 244 -2.61 -6.15 -14.55
CA ARG A 244 -3.80 -7.00 -14.38
C ARG A 244 -3.93 -7.56 -12.96
N ALA A 245 -2.81 -8.00 -12.36
CA ALA A 245 -2.79 -8.49 -10.98
C ALA A 245 -3.10 -7.39 -9.95
N PHE A 246 -2.82 -6.13 -10.30
CA PHE A 246 -3.07 -4.97 -9.45
C PHE A 246 -4.54 -4.50 -9.50
N GLY A 247 -5.31 -4.91 -10.48
CA GLY A 247 -6.74 -4.70 -10.60
C GLY A 247 -7.26 -3.66 -11.44
#